data_7a8d550037d6053d2b7d0abe8094b259
#
_entry.id   7a8d550037d6053d2b7d0abe8094b259
#
_cell.length_a   1.000
_cell.length_b   1.000
_cell.length_c   1.000
_cell.angle_alpha   90.00
_cell.angle_beta   90.00
_cell.angle_gamma   90.00
#
_symmetry.space_group_name_H-M   'P 1'
#
loop_
_entity.id
_entity.type
_entity.pdbx_description
1 polymer ?
#
loop_
_entity_poly.entity_id
_entity_poly.type
_entity_poly.pdbx_seq_one_letter_code
_entity_poly.pdbx_strand_id
1 'polypeptide(L)'
;VGFARERTGEGRGMSILLDSVRSGFYARKQINSRSRLIAWSHRGRFATGLRLAQEVPGARTLDYGCGDGTFLALLMNGASAPRIAVGAELTPEIVSDCRERFKNQKGMHFILIDDLDRAAHQGAYDAIYCMEVLEHVVDPAPLLESFSQLLAPGGTLVVSVPIETGLPVMVKQIVRRVAGWRGIGHYPGTTGYTVVEMLRSICARSTQHIARPVITRDDGTTFHDHKGFNWRVLRTLVGERFDLVRESTSPVAWLGPQLGTQRWIIARKRAASASAENVA
;
A
#
# COMPACT_ATOMS: atom_id res chain seq x y z
N VAL A 1 -26.90 5.45 7.47
CA VAL A 1 -27.22 4.03 7.49
C VAL A 1 -26.64 3.46 8.75
N GLY A 2 -27.55 3.06 9.68
CA GLY A 2 -27.25 2.72 11.04
C GLY A 2 -26.54 1.36 11.19
N PHE A 3 -25.56 1.33 12.06
CA PHE A 3 -25.03 0.12 12.67
C PHE A 3 -25.54 0.03 14.09
N ALA A 4 -26.55 -0.76 14.32
CA ALA A 4 -26.95 -1.21 15.63
C ALA A 4 -27.36 -2.69 15.55
N ARG A 5 -26.56 -3.56 16.17
CA ARG A 5 -27.07 -4.65 16.99
C ARG A 5 -25.93 -5.26 17.82
N GLU A 6 -26.14 -5.20 19.14
CA GLU A 6 -25.27 -5.71 20.18
C GLU A 6 -25.21 -7.23 20.19
N ARG A 7 -23.96 -7.76 20.23
CA ARG A 7 -23.66 -9.06 20.87
C ARG A 7 -22.59 -8.80 21.92
N THR A 8 -22.88 -9.13 23.16
CA THR A 8 -22.25 -8.57 24.37
C THR A 8 -20.82 -9.04 24.71
N GLY A 9 -20.06 -9.56 23.76
CA GLY A 9 -18.62 -9.85 23.91
C GLY A 9 -17.81 -9.29 22.73
N GLU A 10 -18.36 -9.36 21.53
CA GLU A 10 -17.74 -8.87 20.29
C GLU A 10 -17.76 -7.32 20.21
N GLY A 11 -18.75 -6.67 20.79
CA GLY A 11 -18.89 -5.22 20.78
C GLY A 11 -17.79 -4.48 21.53
N ARG A 12 -17.27 -5.05 22.62
CA ARG A 12 -16.16 -4.45 23.39
C ARG A 12 -14.84 -4.58 22.64
N GLY A 13 -14.57 -5.72 22.00
CA GLY A 13 -13.36 -5.93 21.20
C GLY A 13 -13.32 -4.98 20.00
N MET A 14 -14.44 -4.78 19.32
CA MET A 14 -14.58 -3.87 18.18
C MET A 14 -14.38 -2.40 18.58
N SER A 15 -14.91 -1.96 19.73
CA SER A 15 -14.71 -0.61 20.24
C SER A 15 -13.23 -0.32 20.52
N ILE A 16 -12.54 -1.23 21.20
CA ILE A 16 -11.11 -1.11 21.55
C ILE A 16 -10.27 -1.05 20.26
N LEU A 17 -10.56 -1.87 19.26
CA LEU A 17 -9.83 -1.87 17.99
C LEU A 17 -10.01 -0.54 17.24
N LEU A 18 -11.22 -0.02 17.15
CA LEU A 18 -11.50 1.27 16.51
C LEU A 18 -10.85 2.44 17.25
N ASP A 19 -10.77 2.41 18.57
CA ASP A 19 -10.09 3.43 19.36
C ASP A 19 -8.56 3.36 19.14
N SER A 20 -8.00 2.15 19.06
CA SER A 20 -6.59 1.93 18.73
C SER A 20 -6.25 2.45 17.32
N VAL A 21 -7.14 2.28 16.34
CA VAL A 21 -7.00 2.89 15.01
C VAL A 21 -7.03 4.41 15.08
N ARG A 22 -8.00 5.00 15.81
CA ARG A 22 -8.14 6.45 15.93
C ARG A 22 -6.92 7.12 16.58
N SER A 23 -6.22 6.44 17.45
CA SER A 23 -5.01 6.93 18.10
C SER A 23 -3.78 6.93 17.19
N GLY A 24 -3.79 6.19 16.09
CA GLY A 24 -2.69 6.09 15.14
C GLY A 24 -2.33 7.42 14.47
N PHE A 25 -1.06 7.61 14.21
CA PHE A 25 -0.55 8.85 13.59
C PHE A 25 -1.10 9.04 12.17
N TYR A 26 -1.02 8.00 11.34
CA TYR A 26 -1.52 8.04 9.97
C TYR A 26 -3.04 8.10 9.90
N ALA A 27 -3.75 7.37 10.79
CA ALA A 27 -5.19 7.43 10.86
C ALA A 27 -5.69 8.85 11.14
N ARG A 28 -5.08 9.56 12.08
CA ARG A 28 -5.42 10.96 12.39
C ARG A 28 -5.15 11.90 11.22
N LYS A 29 -4.00 11.73 10.56
CA LYS A 29 -3.56 12.61 9.47
C LYS A 29 -4.29 12.34 8.16
N GLN A 30 -4.67 11.11 7.90
CA GLN A 30 -5.23 10.65 6.63
C GLN A 30 -6.76 10.46 6.71
N ILE A 31 -7.24 9.47 7.46
CA ILE A 31 -8.67 9.08 7.51
C ILE A 31 -9.52 10.17 8.18
N ASN A 32 -8.98 10.76 9.24
CA ASN A 32 -9.63 11.80 10.05
C ASN A 32 -9.08 13.21 9.73
N SER A 33 -8.50 13.40 8.54
CA SER A 33 -8.02 14.69 8.09
C SER A 33 -9.12 15.75 8.10
N ARG A 34 -8.79 16.99 8.50
CA ARG A 34 -9.70 18.15 8.41
C ARG A 34 -10.11 18.46 6.97
N SER A 35 -9.26 18.10 5.99
CA SER A 35 -9.60 18.21 4.56
C SER A 35 -10.48 17.04 4.15
N ARG A 36 -11.74 17.33 3.80
CA ARG A 36 -12.71 16.32 3.32
C ARG A 36 -12.21 15.56 2.09
N LEU A 37 -11.47 16.22 1.19
CA LEU A 37 -10.92 15.61 -0.02
C LEU A 37 -9.80 14.61 0.32
N ILE A 38 -8.92 14.97 1.23
CA ILE A 38 -7.84 14.08 1.72
C ILE A 38 -8.48 12.86 2.40
N ALA A 39 -9.38 13.09 3.35
CA ALA A 39 -10.07 12.01 4.05
C ALA A 39 -10.83 11.09 3.09
N TRP A 40 -11.51 11.63 2.08
CA TRP A 40 -12.22 10.86 1.06
C TRP A 40 -11.28 9.98 0.24
N SER A 41 -10.16 10.53 -0.23
CA SER A 41 -9.16 9.77 -1.00
C SER A 41 -8.57 8.60 -0.20
N HIS A 42 -8.17 8.86 1.05
CA HIS A 42 -7.60 7.80 1.90
C HIS A 42 -8.63 6.76 2.35
N ARG A 43 -9.85 7.18 2.69
CA ARG A 43 -10.95 6.23 2.96
C ARG A 43 -11.26 5.36 1.76
N GLY A 44 -11.25 5.93 0.55
CA GLY A 44 -11.42 5.21 -0.71
C GLY A 44 -10.33 4.18 -0.95
N ARG A 45 -9.07 4.49 -0.61
CA ARG A 45 -7.96 3.54 -0.65
C ARG A 45 -8.20 2.35 0.27
N PHE A 46 -8.44 2.59 1.56
CA PHE A 46 -8.70 1.52 2.52
C PHE A 46 -9.93 0.69 2.15
N ALA A 47 -11.02 1.33 1.74
CA ALA A 47 -12.21 0.63 1.26
C ALA A 47 -11.91 -0.28 0.06
N THR A 48 -11.07 0.17 -0.88
CA THR A 48 -10.63 -0.64 -2.02
C THR A 48 -9.77 -1.81 -1.56
N GLY A 49 -8.79 -1.59 -0.66
CA GLY A 49 -7.96 -2.65 -0.11
C GLY A 49 -8.79 -3.73 0.62
N LEU A 50 -9.74 -3.31 1.45
CA LEU A 50 -10.64 -4.23 2.15
C LEU A 50 -11.56 -5.00 1.22
N ARG A 51 -12.07 -4.38 0.15
CA ARG A 51 -12.85 -5.07 -0.88
C ARG A 51 -12.01 -6.12 -1.61
N LEU A 52 -10.78 -5.76 -1.98
CA LEU A 52 -9.85 -6.71 -2.60
C LEU A 52 -9.50 -7.87 -1.66
N ALA A 53 -9.42 -7.63 -0.35
CA ALA A 53 -9.19 -8.68 0.63
C ALA A 53 -10.35 -9.71 0.69
N GLN A 54 -11.58 -9.29 0.35
CA GLN A 54 -12.71 -10.23 0.22
C GLN A 54 -12.57 -11.13 -1.02
N GLU A 55 -11.93 -10.62 -2.07
CA GLU A 55 -11.70 -11.36 -3.32
C GLU A 55 -10.42 -12.23 -3.23
N VAL A 56 -9.51 -11.90 -2.32
CA VAL A 56 -8.22 -12.56 -2.11
C VAL A 56 -8.15 -13.01 -0.65
N PRO A 57 -8.94 -14.03 -0.25
CA PRO A 57 -8.90 -14.52 1.12
C PRO A 57 -7.54 -15.16 1.41
N GLY A 58 -6.98 -14.86 2.56
CA GLY A 58 -5.72 -15.44 3.01
C GLY A 58 -5.80 -15.75 4.51
N ALA A 59 -5.38 -16.95 4.90
CA ALA A 59 -5.30 -17.31 6.31
C ALA A 59 -4.14 -16.59 7.01
N ARG A 60 -3.05 -16.32 6.27
CA ARG A 60 -1.90 -15.55 6.75
C ARG A 60 -1.59 -14.42 5.78
N THR A 61 -1.69 -13.21 6.26
CA THR A 61 -1.57 -11.98 5.46
C THR A 61 -0.42 -11.13 5.98
N LEU A 62 0.37 -10.56 5.05
CA LEU A 62 1.39 -9.56 5.31
C LEU A 62 0.94 -8.19 4.79
N ASP A 63 1.08 -7.15 5.60
CA ASP A 63 1.02 -5.74 5.17
C ASP A 63 2.45 -5.17 5.23
N TYR A 64 3.08 -5.03 4.08
CA TYR A 64 4.44 -4.54 3.96
C TYR A 64 4.45 -3.02 3.88
N GLY A 65 5.16 -2.37 4.78
CA GLY A 65 5.07 -0.93 5.00
C GLY A 65 3.75 -0.56 5.68
N CYS A 66 3.39 -1.29 6.74
CA CYS A 66 2.08 -1.23 7.38
C CYS A 66 1.78 0.11 8.07
N GLY A 67 2.77 1.00 8.20
CA GLY A 67 2.65 2.26 8.91
C GLY A 67 2.15 2.05 10.33
N ASP A 68 1.10 2.75 10.71
CA ASP A 68 0.51 2.64 12.05
C ASP A 68 -0.47 1.46 12.25
N GLY A 69 -0.45 0.47 11.36
CA GLY A 69 -1.27 -0.75 11.45
C GLY A 69 -2.75 -0.54 11.15
N THR A 70 -3.15 0.64 10.68
CA THR A 70 -4.56 0.97 10.42
C THR A 70 -5.23 0.00 9.45
N PHE A 71 -4.57 -0.36 8.34
CA PHE A 71 -5.14 -1.29 7.36
C PHE A 71 -5.37 -2.67 7.96
N LEU A 72 -4.36 -3.21 8.66
CA LEU A 72 -4.48 -4.51 9.31
C LEU A 72 -5.59 -4.53 10.35
N ALA A 73 -5.72 -3.47 11.14
CA ALA A 73 -6.79 -3.37 12.12
C ALA A 73 -8.18 -3.36 11.48
N LEU A 74 -8.34 -2.65 10.36
CA LEU A 74 -9.59 -2.68 9.59
C LEU A 74 -9.85 -4.05 8.96
N LEU A 75 -8.81 -4.70 8.45
CA LEU A 75 -8.88 -6.04 7.86
C LEU A 75 -9.29 -7.09 8.90
N MET A 76 -8.67 -7.08 10.08
CA MET A 76 -8.98 -7.98 11.20
C MET A 76 -10.41 -7.80 11.74
N ASN A 77 -11.01 -6.62 11.52
CA ASN A 77 -12.40 -6.35 11.90
C ASN A 77 -13.40 -6.60 10.76
N GLY A 78 -12.93 -7.01 9.60
CA GLY A 78 -13.75 -7.27 8.42
C GLY A 78 -14.23 -8.71 8.30
N ALA A 79 -15.15 -8.94 7.36
CA ALA A 79 -15.68 -10.28 7.05
C ALA A 79 -14.63 -11.27 6.52
N SER A 80 -13.52 -10.76 6.00
CA SER A 80 -12.40 -11.55 5.44
C SER A 80 -11.16 -11.46 6.33
N ALA A 81 -11.35 -11.38 7.66
CA ALA A 81 -10.26 -11.32 8.62
C ALA A 81 -9.34 -12.56 8.47
N PRO A 82 -8.03 -12.38 8.27
CA PRO A 82 -7.10 -13.49 8.26
C PRO A 82 -6.96 -14.08 9.67
N ARG A 83 -6.53 -15.33 9.75
CA ARG A 83 -6.19 -15.95 11.04
C ARG A 83 -4.94 -15.31 11.65
N ILE A 84 -3.98 -14.94 10.81
CA ILE A 84 -2.72 -14.28 11.18
C ILE A 84 -2.53 -13.07 10.26
N ALA A 85 -2.39 -11.90 10.84
CA ALA A 85 -2.04 -10.65 10.18
C ALA A 85 -0.68 -10.16 10.69
N VAL A 86 0.26 -9.97 9.78
CA VAL A 86 1.60 -9.48 10.10
C VAL A 86 1.77 -8.11 9.45
N GLY A 87 2.12 -7.10 10.24
CA GLY A 87 2.56 -5.80 9.76
C GLY A 87 4.07 -5.71 9.81
N ALA A 88 4.71 -5.43 8.70
CA ALA A 88 6.14 -5.18 8.63
C ALA A 88 6.39 -3.70 8.36
N GLU A 89 7.26 -3.06 9.16
CA GLU A 89 7.59 -1.63 9.03
C GLU A 89 9.09 -1.43 9.20
N LEU A 90 9.61 -0.40 8.55
CA LEU A 90 11.04 -0.07 8.59
C LEU A 90 11.46 0.56 9.94
N THR A 91 10.58 1.37 10.52
CA THR A 91 10.89 2.23 11.67
C THR A 91 10.59 1.52 12.99
N PRO A 92 11.59 1.25 13.84
CA PRO A 92 11.41 0.53 15.11
C PRO A 92 10.38 1.18 16.04
N GLU A 93 10.32 2.51 16.09
CA GLU A 93 9.39 3.28 16.91
C GLU A 93 7.94 3.04 16.49
N ILE A 94 7.69 2.94 15.18
CA ILE A 94 6.36 2.64 14.63
C ILE A 94 5.98 1.21 14.97
N VAL A 95 6.89 0.26 14.84
CA VAL A 95 6.67 -1.15 15.22
C VAL A 95 6.33 -1.26 16.70
N SER A 96 7.07 -0.55 17.57
CA SER A 96 6.83 -0.52 19.02
C SER A 96 5.47 0.07 19.36
N ASP A 97 5.10 1.19 18.75
CA ASP A 97 3.79 1.82 18.92
C ASP A 97 2.65 0.89 18.47
N CYS A 98 2.80 0.22 17.33
CA CYS A 98 1.83 -0.76 16.86
C CYS A 98 1.69 -1.94 17.82
N ARG A 99 2.79 -2.49 18.32
CA ARG A 99 2.77 -3.59 19.30
C ARG A 99 2.01 -3.20 20.55
N GLU A 100 2.24 -2.00 21.07
CA GLU A 100 1.53 -1.52 22.27
C GLU A 100 0.05 -1.27 22.00
N ARG A 101 -0.30 -0.59 20.92
CA ARG A 101 -1.71 -0.26 20.60
C ARG A 101 -2.55 -1.49 20.30
N PHE A 102 -1.96 -2.52 19.71
CA PHE A 102 -2.67 -3.74 19.29
C PHE A 102 -2.32 -4.98 20.12
N LYS A 103 -1.70 -4.82 21.30
CA LYS A 103 -1.27 -5.94 22.18
C LYS A 103 -2.37 -6.92 22.55
N ASN A 104 -3.63 -6.47 22.59
CA ASN A 104 -4.80 -7.30 22.92
C ASN A 104 -5.46 -7.93 21.69
N GLN A 105 -4.94 -7.67 20.46
CA GLN A 105 -5.51 -8.21 19.23
C GLN A 105 -4.86 -9.56 18.90
N LYS A 106 -5.58 -10.64 19.12
CA LYS A 106 -5.10 -11.99 18.79
C LYS A 106 -4.89 -12.13 17.27
N GLY A 107 -3.80 -12.79 16.90
CA GLY A 107 -3.47 -13.04 15.48
C GLY A 107 -2.89 -11.83 14.75
N MET A 108 -2.66 -10.70 15.42
CA MET A 108 -2.05 -9.50 14.86
C MET A 108 -0.63 -9.34 15.39
N HIS A 109 0.35 -9.24 14.50
CA HIS A 109 1.78 -9.16 14.85
C HIS A 109 2.43 -8.02 14.10
N PHE A 110 3.40 -7.35 14.73
CA PHE A 110 4.20 -6.29 14.10
C PHE A 110 5.68 -6.59 14.24
N ILE A 111 6.41 -6.51 13.12
CA ILE A 111 7.83 -6.85 13.02
C ILE A 111 8.58 -5.78 12.23
N LEU A 112 9.89 -5.76 12.36
CA LEU A 112 10.74 -5.01 11.45
C LEU A 112 10.78 -5.70 10.08
N ILE A 113 10.97 -4.92 9.02
CA ILE A 113 11.12 -5.45 7.65
C ILE A 113 12.28 -6.46 7.58
N ASP A 114 13.39 -6.19 8.27
CA ASP A 114 14.55 -7.07 8.32
C ASP A 114 14.25 -8.44 8.95
N ASP A 115 13.24 -8.54 9.80
CA ASP A 115 12.81 -9.81 10.38
C ASP A 115 12.16 -10.77 9.35
N LEU A 116 11.73 -10.25 8.18
CA LEU A 116 11.12 -11.05 7.12
C LEU A 116 12.09 -12.05 6.45
N ASP A 117 13.39 -11.84 6.58
CA ASP A 117 14.41 -12.75 6.06
C ASP A 117 14.47 -14.09 6.82
N ARG A 118 13.85 -14.16 8.00
CA ARG A 118 13.80 -15.39 8.80
C ARG A 118 13.00 -16.48 8.08
N ALA A 119 13.46 -17.72 8.20
CA ALA A 119 12.85 -18.90 7.56
C ALA A 119 11.34 -19.04 7.84
N ALA A 120 10.85 -18.58 8.99
CA ALA A 120 9.43 -18.64 9.37
C ALA A 120 8.51 -17.80 8.48
N HIS A 121 9.06 -16.89 7.68
CA HIS A 121 8.33 -16.02 6.77
C HIS A 121 8.40 -16.48 5.31
N GLN A 122 9.36 -17.37 4.96
CA GLN A 122 9.54 -17.84 3.59
C GLN A 122 8.40 -18.76 3.17
N GLY A 123 7.75 -18.43 2.04
CA GLY A 123 6.59 -19.19 1.53
C GLY A 123 5.38 -19.21 2.46
N ALA A 124 5.27 -18.27 3.41
CA ALA A 124 4.34 -18.36 4.52
C ALA A 124 3.05 -17.53 4.34
N TYR A 125 2.99 -16.64 3.35
CA TYR A 125 1.89 -15.71 3.21
C TYR A 125 0.98 -16.05 2.03
N ASP A 126 -0.32 -16.15 2.28
CA ASP A 126 -1.34 -16.33 1.23
C ASP A 126 -1.58 -15.02 0.47
N ALA A 127 -1.45 -13.89 1.17
CA ALA A 127 -1.60 -12.57 0.60
C ALA A 127 -0.55 -11.59 1.16
N ILE A 128 0.04 -10.78 0.29
CA ILE A 128 0.88 -9.64 0.65
C ILE A 128 0.22 -8.37 0.14
N TYR A 129 -0.01 -7.42 1.03
CA TYR A 129 -0.41 -6.05 0.69
C TYR A 129 0.81 -5.14 0.79
N CYS A 130 1.05 -4.36 -0.26
CA CYS A 130 2.11 -3.34 -0.31
C CYS A 130 1.48 -2.05 -0.84
N MET A 131 1.09 -1.18 0.08
CA MET A 131 0.29 0.00 -0.26
C MET A 131 1.08 1.28 -0.04
N GLU A 132 1.27 2.05 -1.12
CA GLU A 132 1.98 3.36 -1.11
C GLU A 132 3.42 3.23 -0.58
N VAL A 133 4.13 2.19 -1.01
CA VAL A 133 5.52 1.91 -0.64
C VAL A 133 6.43 1.85 -1.86
N LEU A 134 6.05 1.11 -2.91
CA LEU A 134 6.92 0.84 -4.07
C LEU A 134 7.29 2.09 -4.85
N GLU A 135 6.51 3.15 -4.76
CA GLU A 135 6.86 4.46 -5.32
C GLU A 135 8.02 5.13 -4.59
N HIS A 136 8.33 4.72 -3.39
CA HIS A 136 9.45 5.24 -2.61
C HIS A 136 10.73 4.43 -2.76
N VAL A 137 10.64 3.20 -3.23
CA VAL A 137 11.77 2.30 -3.39
C VAL A 137 12.61 2.69 -4.60
N VAL A 138 13.92 2.83 -4.41
CA VAL A 138 14.86 3.25 -5.48
C VAL A 138 14.96 2.17 -6.55
N ASP A 139 15.12 0.91 -6.15
CA ASP A 139 15.06 -0.26 -7.04
C ASP A 139 14.02 -1.25 -6.51
N PRO A 140 12.83 -1.32 -7.13
CA PRO A 140 11.78 -2.23 -6.69
C PRO A 140 12.02 -3.71 -7.07
N ALA A 141 12.99 -4.01 -7.95
CA ALA A 141 13.16 -5.37 -8.45
C ALA A 141 13.58 -6.38 -7.36
N PRO A 142 14.55 -6.09 -6.45
CA PRO A 142 14.87 -6.97 -5.34
C PRO A 142 13.71 -7.16 -4.36
N LEU A 143 12.93 -6.10 -4.12
CA LEU A 143 11.77 -6.19 -3.22
C LEU A 143 10.65 -7.06 -3.80
N LEU A 144 10.40 -6.97 -5.10
CA LEU A 144 9.44 -7.85 -5.78
C LEU A 144 9.90 -9.31 -5.75
N GLU A 145 11.22 -9.58 -5.83
CA GLU A 145 11.77 -10.91 -5.64
C GLU A 145 11.54 -11.43 -4.21
N SER A 146 11.80 -10.59 -3.20
CA SER A 146 11.49 -10.93 -1.80
C SER A 146 10.01 -11.25 -1.60
N PHE A 147 9.09 -10.50 -2.21
CA PHE A 147 7.66 -10.82 -2.15
C PHE A 147 7.35 -12.19 -2.76
N SER A 148 8.03 -12.55 -3.86
CA SER A 148 7.86 -13.88 -4.45
C SER A 148 8.34 -14.99 -3.49
N GLN A 149 9.41 -14.77 -2.75
CA GLN A 149 9.91 -15.73 -1.77
C GLN A 149 8.99 -15.84 -0.55
N LEU A 150 8.46 -14.72 -0.05
CA LEU A 150 7.57 -14.66 1.11
C LEU A 150 6.19 -15.27 0.84
N LEU A 151 5.68 -15.19 -0.40
CA LEU A 151 4.38 -15.74 -0.77
C LEU A 151 4.41 -17.28 -0.82
N ALA A 152 3.36 -17.88 -0.28
CA ALA A 152 3.03 -19.27 -0.49
C ALA A 152 2.81 -19.59 -1.98
N PRO A 153 2.92 -20.84 -2.42
CA PRO A 153 2.53 -21.24 -3.78
C PRO A 153 1.10 -20.79 -4.10
N GLY A 154 0.90 -20.09 -5.21
CA GLY A 154 -0.38 -19.52 -5.60
C GLY A 154 -0.84 -18.30 -4.80
N GLY A 155 -0.02 -17.83 -3.87
CA GLY A 155 -0.28 -16.63 -3.07
C GLY A 155 -0.38 -15.37 -3.93
N THR A 156 -1.04 -14.34 -3.40
CA THR A 156 -1.39 -13.13 -4.14
C THR A 156 -0.68 -11.90 -3.59
N LEU A 157 -0.09 -11.12 -4.48
CA LEU A 157 0.44 -9.80 -4.22
C LEU A 157 -0.58 -8.72 -4.60
N VAL A 158 -0.90 -7.83 -3.69
CA VAL A 158 -1.78 -6.66 -3.89
C VAL A 158 -0.96 -5.41 -3.68
N VAL A 159 -0.72 -4.67 -4.74
CA VAL A 159 0.05 -3.41 -4.72
C VAL A 159 -0.88 -2.23 -4.95
N SER A 160 -0.74 -1.16 -4.17
CA SER A 160 -1.27 0.15 -4.54
C SER A 160 -0.18 1.19 -4.62
N VAL A 161 -0.26 2.05 -5.62
CA VAL A 161 0.67 3.15 -5.85
C VAL A 161 -0.06 4.38 -6.37
N PRO A 162 0.45 5.60 -6.14
CA PRO A 162 -0.15 6.82 -6.66
C PRO A 162 -0.03 6.90 -8.18
N ILE A 163 -1.02 7.50 -8.82
CA ILE A 163 -0.95 7.85 -10.25
C ILE A 163 -0.33 9.24 -10.35
N GLU A 164 0.97 9.31 -10.69
CA GLU A 164 1.72 10.56 -10.86
C GLU A 164 2.11 10.80 -12.34
N THR A 165 1.36 10.19 -13.28
CA THR A 165 1.52 10.34 -14.73
C THR A 165 0.17 10.56 -15.40
N GLY A 166 0.17 11.15 -16.62
CA GLY A 166 -1.06 11.44 -17.35
C GLY A 166 -1.84 12.65 -16.81
N LEU A 167 -3.11 12.74 -17.17
CA LEU A 167 -4.00 13.82 -16.72
C LEU A 167 -4.11 13.96 -15.19
N PRO A 168 -4.08 12.88 -14.39
CA PRO A 168 -4.18 13.00 -12.93
C PRO A 168 -3.08 13.88 -12.31
N VAL A 169 -1.86 13.86 -12.82
CA VAL A 169 -0.79 14.70 -12.27
C VAL A 169 -1.10 16.18 -12.46
N MET A 170 -1.66 16.56 -13.61
CA MET A 170 -2.06 17.94 -13.88
C MET A 170 -3.17 18.39 -12.91
N VAL A 171 -4.21 17.58 -12.74
CA VAL A 171 -5.31 17.87 -11.80
C VAL A 171 -4.79 17.99 -10.36
N LYS A 172 -3.93 17.05 -9.92
CA LYS A 172 -3.30 17.11 -8.59
C LYS A 172 -2.49 18.39 -8.39
N GLN A 173 -1.72 18.84 -9.39
CA GLN A 173 -0.93 20.06 -9.28
C GLN A 173 -1.81 21.31 -9.21
N ILE A 174 -2.89 21.36 -9.99
CA ILE A 174 -3.88 22.48 -9.90
C ILE A 174 -4.50 22.51 -8.51
N VAL A 175 -4.96 21.36 -8.00
CA VAL A 175 -5.55 21.25 -6.66
C VAL A 175 -4.54 21.68 -5.57
N ARG A 176 -3.30 21.21 -5.65
CA ARG A 176 -2.21 21.59 -4.72
C ARG A 176 -1.94 23.11 -4.75
N ARG A 177 -1.91 23.71 -5.95
CA ARG A 177 -1.67 25.14 -6.12
C ARG A 177 -2.81 25.99 -5.54
N VAL A 178 -4.06 25.58 -5.79
CA VAL A 178 -5.24 26.24 -5.23
C VAL A 178 -5.32 26.08 -3.71
N ALA A 179 -5.00 24.89 -3.20
CA ALA A 179 -4.95 24.63 -1.76
C ALA A 179 -3.85 25.45 -1.07
N GLY A 180 -2.67 25.55 -1.68
CA GLY A 180 -1.58 26.40 -1.21
C GLY A 180 -1.95 27.89 -1.17
N TRP A 181 -2.61 28.37 -2.21
CA TRP A 181 -3.11 29.76 -2.27
C TRP A 181 -4.15 30.07 -1.19
N ARG A 182 -4.97 29.07 -0.80
CA ARG A 182 -5.97 29.19 0.26
C ARG A 182 -5.43 28.89 1.65
N GLY A 183 -4.12 28.64 1.83
CA GLY A 183 -3.55 28.27 3.12
C GLY A 183 -4.05 26.91 3.67
N ILE A 184 -4.68 26.10 2.80
CA ILE A 184 -5.23 24.79 3.19
C ILE A 184 -4.15 23.74 2.95
N GLY A 185 -3.38 23.45 4.01
CA GLY A 185 -2.44 22.32 4.06
C GLY A 185 -1.06 22.64 3.52
N HIS A 186 -0.07 22.63 4.40
CA HIS A 186 1.31 22.38 4.00
C HIS A 186 1.42 20.91 3.59
N TYR A 187 1.73 20.66 2.31
CA TYR A 187 2.22 19.38 1.83
C TYR A 187 3.77 19.44 1.84
N PRO A 188 4.45 19.10 2.95
CA PRO A 188 5.90 19.00 2.96
C PRO A 188 6.28 17.81 2.09
N GLY A 189 7.20 18.00 1.14
CA GLY A 189 7.89 16.91 0.49
C GLY A 189 7.56 16.60 -0.97
N THR A 190 6.85 17.49 -1.69
CA THR A 190 6.79 17.39 -3.17
C THR A 190 7.55 18.54 -3.80
N THR A 191 8.69 18.23 -4.38
CA THR A 191 9.41 19.19 -5.24
C THR A 191 8.51 19.65 -6.39
N GLY A 192 8.47 20.95 -6.64
CA GLY A 192 7.67 21.53 -7.73
C GLY A 192 8.07 20.92 -9.07
N TYR A 193 7.11 20.82 -9.99
CA TYR A 193 7.39 20.42 -11.37
C TYR A 193 7.79 21.65 -12.21
N THR A 194 8.86 21.53 -12.99
CA THR A 194 9.10 22.42 -14.13
C THR A 194 8.10 22.08 -15.26
N VAL A 195 7.91 22.99 -16.20
CA VAL A 195 7.02 22.77 -17.35
C VAL A 195 7.42 21.52 -18.14
N VAL A 196 8.73 21.33 -18.36
CA VAL A 196 9.26 20.17 -19.09
C VAL A 196 8.99 18.86 -18.35
N GLU A 197 9.21 18.82 -17.04
CA GLU A 197 8.93 17.66 -16.22
C GLU A 197 7.43 17.32 -16.19
N MET A 198 6.59 18.35 -16.13
CA MET A 198 5.14 18.20 -16.20
C MET A 198 4.72 17.56 -17.53
N LEU A 199 5.21 18.07 -18.67
CA LEU A 199 4.92 17.52 -19.99
C LEU A 199 5.42 16.07 -20.11
N ARG A 200 6.62 15.78 -19.62
CA ARG A 200 7.15 14.41 -19.58
C ARG A 200 6.27 13.47 -18.74
N SER A 201 5.79 13.93 -17.60
CA SER A 201 4.92 13.13 -16.74
C SER A 201 3.54 12.92 -17.36
N ILE A 202 2.98 13.91 -18.04
CA ILE A 202 1.69 13.79 -18.75
C ILE A 202 1.79 12.80 -19.91
N CYS A 203 2.87 12.86 -20.70
CA CYS A 203 3.08 12.03 -21.89
C CYS A 203 3.81 10.72 -21.58
N ALA A 204 4.00 10.34 -20.31
CA ALA A 204 4.78 9.18 -19.92
C ALA A 204 4.23 7.88 -20.51
N ARG A 205 5.10 7.12 -21.20
CA ARG A 205 4.80 5.81 -21.79
C ARG A 205 5.18 4.68 -20.82
N SER A 206 4.74 3.46 -21.12
CA SER A 206 4.98 2.28 -20.27
C SER A 206 6.45 1.92 -20.08
N THR A 207 7.30 2.28 -21.03
CA THR A 207 8.74 2.01 -20.99
C THR A 207 9.58 3.22 -20.60
N GLN A 208 8.93 4.36 -20.33
CA GLN A 208 9.66 5.60 -20.07
C GLN A 208 10.03 5.72 -18.60
N HIS A 209 11.32 5.59 -18.32
CA HIS A 209 11.90 5.95 -17.03
C HIS A 209 12.06 7.47 -16.95
N ILE A 210 11.42 8.07 -15.96
CA ILE A 210 11.57 9.49 -15.64
C ILE A 210 12.59 9.58 -14.51
N ALA A 211 13.62 10.43 -14.69
CA ALA A 211 14.61 10.65 -13.63
C ALA A 211 13.91 11.21 -12.39
N ARG A 212 14.16 10.58 -11.26
CA ARG A 212 13.54 10.92 -9.97
C ARG A 212 14.61 11.34 -8.97
N PRO A 213 14.37 12.37 -8.17
CA PRO A 213 15.31 12.70 -7.11
C PRO A 213 15.39 11.56 -6.09
N VAL A 214 16.62 11.25 -5.68
CA VAL A 214 16.89 10.34 -4.56
C VAL A 214 17.13 11.22 -3.34
N ILE A 215 16.40 10.94 -2.29
CA ILE A 215 16.49 11.62 -1.01
C ILE A 215 17.16 10.66 -0.04
N THR A 216 18.17 11.14 0.68
CA THR A 216 18.83 10.38 1.74
C THR A 216 18.42 10.94 3.10
N ARG A 217 17.99 10.07 4.00
CA ARG A 217 17.74 10.43 5.41
C ARG A 217 19.04 10.44 6.21
N ASP A 218 18.99 10.98 7.42
CA ASP A 218 20.13 11.04 8.34
C ASP A 218 20.66 9.64 8.73
N ASP A 219 19.81 8.63 8.69
CA ASP A 219 20.14 7.21 8.94
C ASP A 219 20.77 6.50 7.73
N GLY A 220 21.01 7.22 6.62
CA GLY A 220 21.54 6.69 5.37
C GLY A 220 20.50 6.02 4.46
N THR A 221 19.25 5.88 4.87
CA THR A 221 18.19 5.30 4.04
C THR A 221 17.90 6.19 2.84
N THR A 222 17.89 5.60 1.65
CA THR A 222 17.58 6.30 0.39
C THR A 222 16.18 5.97 -0.09
N PHE A 223 15.47 6.98 -0.58
CA PHE A 223 14.12 6.82 -1.12
C PHE A 223 13.82 7.86 -2.19
N HIS A 224 12.80 7.60 -2.99
CA HIS A 224 12.24 8.56 -3.92
C HIS A 224 11.05 9.31 -3.32
N ASP A 225 10.84 10.57 -3.73
CA ASP A 225 9.53 11.21 -3.58
C ASP A 225 8.56 10.72 -4.68
N HIS A 226 7.31 11.20 -4.66
CA HIS A 226 6.32 10.83 -5.68
C HIS A 226 6.59 11.42 -7.07
N LYS A 227 7.48 12.43 -7.17
CA LYS A 227 7.75 13.15 -8.43
C LYS A 227 8.32 12.22 -9.49
N GLY A 228 7.69 12.20 -10.67
CA GLY A 228 8.15 11.40 -11.79
C GLY A 228 7.89 9.90 -11.66
N PHE A 229 7.14 9.46 -10.65
CA PHE A 229 6.80 8.05 -10.52
C PHE A 229 5.91 7.57 -11.67
N ASN A 230 6.35 6.54 -12.38
CA ASN A 230 5.61 5.94 -13.49
C ASN A 230 5.10 4.54 -13.10
N TRP A 231 3.87 4.46 -12.68
CA TRP A 231 3.22 3.20 -12.29
C TRP A 231 3.21 2.14 -13.41
N ARG A 232 3.30 2.54 -14.69
CA ARG A 232 3.32 1.62 -15.82
C ARG A 232 4.63 0.84 -15.89
N VAL A 233 5.75 1.49 -15.55
CA VAL A 233 7.06 0.82 -15.42
C VAL A 233 6.99 -0.19 -14.28
N LEU A 234 6.48 0.19 -13.11
CA LEU A 234 6.29 -0.74 -11.99
C LEU A 234 5.39 -1.92 -12.38
N ARG A 235 4.28 -1.66 -13.09
CA ARG A 235 3.40 -2.73 -13.60
C ARG A 235 4.15 -3.74 -14.47
N THR A 236 5.05 -3.28 -15.34
CA THR A 236 5.89 -4.15 -16.17
C THR A 236 6.80 -5.02 -15.30
N LEU A 237 7.49 -4.43 -14.31
CA LEU A 237 8.34 -5.15 -13.37
C LEU A 237 7.58 -6.20 -12.54
N VAL A 238 6.36 -5.87 -12.10
CA VAL A 238 5.48 -6.85 -11.43
C VAL A 238 5.13 -7.99 -12.40
N GLY A 239 4.76 -7.67 -13.65
CA GLY A 239 4.41 -8.67 -14.65
C GLY A 239 5.57 -9.55 -15.11
N GLU A 240 6.83 -9.13 -14.90
CA GLU A 240 8.00 -9.99 -15.16
C GLU A 240 8.12 -11.13 -14.15
N ARG A 241 7.67 -10.95 -12.91
CA ARG A 241 7.82 -11.90 -11.79
C ARG A 241 6.54 -12.61 -11.39
N PHE A 242 5.41 -11.97 -11.61
CA PHE A 242 4.09 -12.44 -11.20
C PHE A 242 3.14 -12.52 -12.39
N ASP A 243 2.11 -13.35 -12.27
CA ASP A 243 1.00 -13.37 -13.22
C ASP A 243 0.02 -12.25 -12.83
N LEU A 244 -0.13 -11.26 -13.71
CA LEU A 244 -1.08 -10.16 -13.49
C LEU A 244 -2.50 -10.70 -13.59
N VAL A 245 -3.26 -10.59 -12.50
CA VAL A 245 -4.65 -11.12 -12.44
C VAL A 245 -5.64 -10.02 -12.74
N ARG A 246 -5.46 -8.85 -12.12
CA ARG A 246 -6.42 -7.75 -12.25
C ARG A 246 -5.75 -6.41 -11.93
N GLU A 247 -6.33 -5.37 -12.49
CA GLU A 247 -5.95 -4.00 -12.20
C GLU A 247 -7.20 -3.17 -11.90
N SER A 248 -7.06 -2.21 -10.98
CA SER A 248 -8.15 -1.32 -10.58
C SER A 248 -7.63 0.08 -10.27
N THR A 249 -8.51 1.02 -10.02
CA THR A 249 -8.19 2.38 -9.57
C THR A 249 -9.07 2.76 -8.38
N SER A 250 -8.58 3.68 -7.55
CA SER A 250 -9.36 4.27 -6.47
C SER A 250 -9.19 5.79 -6.45
N PRO A 251 -10.10 6.51 -5.79
CA PRO A 251 -11.28 6.06 -5.03
C PRO A 251 -12.45 5.60 -5.92
N VAL A 252 -12.45 5.91 -7.22
CA VAL A 252 -13.56 5.62 -8.13
C VAL A 252 -13.08 4.71 -9.25
N ALA A 253 -13.38 3.41 -9.15
CA ALA A 253 -12.82 2.37 -10.03
C ALA A 253 -13.20 2.55 -11.51
N TRP A 254 -14.42 3.00 -11.83
CA TRP A 254 -14.92 3.15 -13.19
C TRP A 254 -14.32 4.34 -13.96
N LEU A 255 -13.70 5.30 -13.26
CA LEU A 255 -13.02 6.43 -13.91
C LEU A 255 -11.67 6.04 -14.55
N GLY A 256 -11.19 4.83 -14.29
CA GLY A 256 -9.93 4.36 -14.85
C GLY A 256 -8.71 5.16 -14.41
N PRO A 257 -7.54 4.89 -15.01
CA PRO A 257 -6.30 5.55 -14.63
C PRO A 257 -6.19 7.03 -15.03
N GLN A 258 -7.09 7.52 -15.88
CA GLN A 258 -7.10 8.93 -16.31
C GLN A 258 -7.64 9.89 -15.24
N LEU A 259 -8.46 9.40 -14.32
CA LEU A 259 -9.07 10.22 -13.26
C LEU A 259 -8.92 9.60 -11.86
N GLY A 260 -8.35 8.40 -11.75
CA GLY A 260 -8.00 7.79 -10.48
C GLY A 260 -6.83 8.49 -9.80
N THR A 261 -6.75 8.40 -8.48
CA THR A 261 -5.62 8.91 -7.70
C THR A 261 -4.58 7.84 -7.39
N GLN A 262 -5.01 6.56 -7.38
CA GLN A 262 -4.18 5.39 -7.10
C GLN A 262 -4.45 4.28 -8.09
N ARG A 263 -3.42 3.53 -8.42
CA ARG A 263 -3.46 2.32 -9.22
C ARG A 263 -3.28 1.11 -8.30
N TRP A 264 -4.12 0.11 -8.51
CA TRP A 264 -4.07 -1.18 -7.85
C TRP A 264 -3.65 -2.24 -8.86
N ILE A 265 -2.70 -3.08 -8.48
CA ILE A 265 -2.19 -4.20 -9.27
C ILE A 265 -2.34 -5.45 -8.39
N ILE A 266 -3.12 -6.41 -8.85
CA ILE A 266 -3.32 -7.69 -8.21
C ILE A 266 -2.60 -8.72 -9.08
N ALA A 267 -1.65 -9.43 -8.47
CA ALA A 267 -0.81 -10.38 -9.16
C ALA A 267 -0.64 -11.66 -8.34
N ARG A 268 -0.50 -12.80 -8.99
CA ARG A 268 -0.34 -14.10 -8.35
C ARG A 268 1.09 -14.58 -8.50
N LYS A 269 1.63 -15.19 -7.46
CA LYS A 269 2.92 -15.88 -7.54
C LYS A 269 2.86 -16.93 -8.61
N ARG A 270 3.80 -16.90 -9.55
CA ARG A 270 3.91 -17.93 -10.59
C ARG A 270 4.14 -19.30 -9.95
N ALA A 271 3.46 -20.31 -10.49
CA ALA A 271 3.84 -21.68 -10.15
C ALA A 271 5.31 -21.89 -10.50
N ALA A 272 6.06 -22.55 -9.62
CA ALA A 272 7.38 -23.01 -10.01
C ALA A 272 7.21 -23.82 -11.30
N SER A 273 7.85 -23.39 -12.39
CA SER A 273 7.88 -24.19 -13.61
C SER A 273 8.41 -25.57 -13.20
N ALA A 274 7.65 -26.60 -13.47
CA ALA A 274 8.16 -27.97 -13.40
C ALA A 274 9.27 -28.08 -14.48
N SER A 275 10.44 -27.53 -14.15
CA SER A 275 11.59 -27.57 -15.02
C SER A 275 12.36 -28.84 -14.73
N ALA A 276 12.35 -29.72 -15.75
CA ALA A 276 13.41 -30.67 -16.06
C ALA A 276 13.70 -31.76 -15.01
N GLU A 277 12.72 -32.61 -14.71
CA GLU A 277 13.01 -34.02 -14.42
C GLU A 277 12.47 -34.86 -15.57
N ASN A 278 13.10 -34.77 -16.74
CA ASN A 278 13.00 -35.76 -17.80
C ASN A 278 14.15 -35.55 -18.81
N VAL A 279 15.40 -35.75 -18.35
CA VAL A 279 16.50 -36.15 -19.21
C VAL A 279 17.39 -37.07 -18.35
N ALA A 280 17.09 -38.33 -18.33
CA ALA A 280 18.03 -39.39 -18.03
C ALA A 280 17.65 -40.58 -18.90
#